data_9d41d1b5352cdf79643ec4478b469db3
#
_entry.id   9d41d1b5352cdf79643ec4478b469db3
#
_cell.length_a   1.000
_cell.length_b   1.000
_cell.length_c   1.000
_cell.angle_alpha   90.00
_cell.angle_beta   90.00
_cell.angle_gamma   90.00
#
_symmetry.space_group_name_H-M   'P 1'
#
loop_
_entity.id
_entity.type
_entity.pdbx_description
1 polymer ?
#
loop_
_entity_poly.entity_id
_entity_poly.type
_entity_poly.pdbx_seq_one_letter_code
_entity_poly.pdbx_strand_id
1 'polypeptide(L)'
;MTDVWSSRADAYRASPTHASDPDLDLVVEMCEPRAGKRILDVASGGGHVTRRLRERGAEVVSLDPSPGMHADVLAPAEHIPFADGSFDCVVTRIAPHHFAEIGEAIGEMVRVANAELVIEDTLYMSEEHEEAEKLRDPSHVRSYSEDEWRDMLVSAGLEIERVEYFEKTHQTDEWLARTDCTGENAERVRELLAPLSADGGRTWRDTKLILKARKAQA
;
A
#
# COMPACT_ATOMS: atom_id res chain seq x y z
N MET A 1 9.36 -8.77 -16.70
CA MET A 1 9.25 -8.94 -15.23
C MET A 1 8.28 -10.09 -15.00
N THR A 2 8.63 -11.09 -14.19
CA THR A 2 7.73 -12.23 -13.92
C THR A 2 6.62 -11.73 -13.00
N ASP A 3 5.36 -11.89 -13.42
CA ASP A 3 4.19 -11.47 -12.62
C ASP A 3 3.99 -12.45 -11.44
N VAL A 4 4.69 -12.19 -10.36
CA VAL A 4 4.60 -13.00 -9.13
C VAL A 4 3.25 -12.79 -8.40
N TRP A 5 2.57 -11.68 -8.66
CA TRP A 5 1.34 -11.31 -7.98
C TRP A 5 0.12 -12.09 -8.46
N SER A 6 0.04 -12.39 -9.77
CA SER A 6 -1.07 -13.19 -10.31
C SER A 6 -1.16 -14.57 -9.67
N SER A 7 -0.02 -15.21 -9.35
CA SER A 7 -0.02 -16.52 -8.67
C SER A 7 -0.46 -16.45 -7.21
N ARG A 8 -0.31 -15.28 -6.56
CA ARG A 8 -0.66 -15.04 -5.16
C ARG A 8 -2.04 -14.39 -4.97
N ALA A 9 -2.71 -14.03 -6.07
CA ALA A 9 -3.93 -13.22 -6.04
C ALA A 9 -5.06 -13.83 -5.19
N ASP A 10 -5.26 -15.16 -5.25
CA ASP A 10 -6.29 -15.84 -4.44
C ASP A 10 -5.98 -15.76 -2.94
N ALA A 11 -4.71 -15.90 -2.55
CA ALA A 11 -4.29 -15.77 -1.16
C ALA A 11 -4.51 -14.34 -0.63
N TYR A 12 -4.23 -13.31 -1.45
CA TYR A 12 -4.48 -11.91 -1.09
C TYR A 12 -5.98 -11.60 -0.97
N ARG A 13 -6.82 -12.08 -1.90
CA ARG A 13 -8.28 -11.92 -1.83
C ARG A 13 -8.89 -12.60 -0.61
N ALA A 14 -8.38 -13.76 -0.23
CA ALA A 14 -8.86 -14.54 0.92
C ALA A 14 -8.25 -14.10 2.26
N SER A 15 -7.26 -13.18 2.25
CA SER A 15 -6.51 -12.81 3.46
C SER A 15 -7.38 -12.06 4.47
N PRO A 16 -7.66 -12.63 5.65
CA PRO A 16 -8.42 -11.95 6.69
C PRO A 16 -7.74 -10.67 7.18
N THR A 17 -6.41 -10.68 7.22
CA THR A 17 -5.58 -9.55 7.69
C THR A 17 -5.64 -8.33 6.76
N HIS A 18 -6.00 -8.48 5.49
CA HIS A 18 -6.21 -7.38 4.56
C HIS A 18 -7.68 -6.96 4.46
N ALA A 19 -8.59 -7.87 4.80
CA ALA A 19 -10.03 -7.70 4.61
C ALA A 19 -10.74 -7.03 5.79
N SER A 20 -10.20 -7.09 7.00
CA SER A 20 -10.91 -6.71 8.24
C SER A 20 -10.08 -5.93 9.24
N ASP A 21 -8.87 -5.49 8.90
CA ASP A 21 -8.04 -4.70 9.80
C ASP A 21 -8.61 -3.28 9.98
N PRO A 22 -8.52 -2.69 11.19
CA PRO A 22 -8.99 -1.34 11.48
C PRO A 22 -8.34 -0.24 10.63
N ASP A 23 -7.11 -0.44 10.15
CA ASP A 23 -6.42 0.46 9.22
C ASP A 23 -7.18 0.60 7.89
N LEU A 24 -7.76 -0.48 7.35
CA LEU A 24 -8.60 -0.42 6.16
C LEU A 24 -9.81 0.52 6.35
N ASP A 25 -10.48 0.42 7.50
CA ASP A 25 -11.63 1.29 7.79
C ASP A 25 -11.22 2.76 7.88
N LEU A 26 -10.04 3.05 8.42
CA LEU A 26 -9.49 4.39 8.51
C LEU A 26 -9.10 4.96 7.13
N VAL A 27 -8.44 4.15 6.27
CA VAL A 27 -8.15 4.54 4.88
C VAL A 27 -9.44 4.87 4.13
N VAL A 28 -10.45 4.01 4.26
CA VAL A 28 -11.77 4.23 3.63
C VAL A 28 -12.45 5.48 4.17
N GLU A 29 -12.38 5.75 5.48
CA GLU A 29 -12.89 6.99 6.09
C GLU A 29 -12.21 8.23 5.52
N MET A 30 -10.86 8.20 5.42
CA MET A 30 -10.08 9.32 4.87
C MET A 30 -10.42 9.62 3.41
N CYS A 31 -10.84 8.62 2.63
CA CYS A 31 -11.32 8.81 1.26
C CYS A 31 -12.68 9.49 1.19
N GLU A 32 -13.42 9.63 2.31
CA GLU A 32 -14.75 10.28 2.38
C GLU A 32 -15.73 9.79 1.29
N PRO A 33 -15.96 8.46 1.18
CA PRO A 33 -16.78 7.90 0.11
C PRO A 33 -18.23 8.36 0.21
N ARG A 34 -18.82 8.75 -0.91
CA ARG A 34 -20.22 9.16 -1.05
C ARG A 34 -20.70 9.00 -2.48
N ALA A 35 -21.99 9.01 -2.68
CA ALA A 35 -22.58 8.99 -4.03
C ALA A 35 -22.01 10.11 -4.90
N GLY A 36 -21.59 9.77 -6.11
CA GLY A 36 -21.01 10.68 -7.10
C GLY A 36 -19.53 11.02 -6.86
N LYS A 37 -18.89 10.58 -5.74
CA LYS A 37 -17.44 10.75 -5.58
C LYS A 37 -16.71 9.68 -6.40
N ARG A 38 -15.85 10.10 -7.32
CA ARG A 38 -15.01 9.23 -8.14
C ARG A 38 -13.67 8.99 -7.49
N ILE A 39 -13.33 7.74 -7.24
CA ILE A 39 -12.10 7.34 -6.53
C ILE A 39 -11.33 6.35 -7.39
N LEU A 40 -10.00 6.55 -7.52
CA LEU A 40 -9.08 5.58 -8.10
C LEU A 40 -8.35 4.84 -6.97
N ASP A 41 -8.42 3.51 -6.99
CA ASP A 41 -7.68 2.61 -6.09
C ASP A 41 -6.47 2.06 -6.86
N VAL A 42 -5.27 2.60 -6.57
CA VAL A 42 -4.01 2.30 -7.27
C VAL A 42 -3.28 1.15 -6.59
N ALA A 43 -2.85 0.16 -7.38
CA ALA A 43 -2.30 -1.11 -6.92
C ALA A 43 -3.28 -1.83 -5.97
N SER A 44 -4.51 -1.97 -6.45
CA SER A 44 -5.67 -2.42 -5.67
C SER A 44 -5.56 -3.85 -5.12
N GLY A 45 -4.64 -4.67 -5.66
CA GLY A 45 -4.39 -6.03 -5.20
C GLY A 45 -5.68 -6.87 -5.08
N GLY A 46 -5.95 -7.40 -3.91
CA GLY A 46 -7.16 -8.20 -3.63
C GLY A 46 -8.48 -7.41 -3.63
N GLY A 47 -8.47 -6.10 -3.92
CA GLY A 47 -9.66 -5.26 -4.07
C GLY A 47 -10.39 -4.94 -2.76
N HIS A 48 -9.71 -5.00 -1.62
CA HIS A 48 -10.35 -4.75 -0.32
C HIS A 48 -10.78 -3.29 -0.15
N VAL A 49 -9.94 -2.33 -0.52
CA VAL A 49 -10.25 -0.90 -0.52
C VAL A 49 -11.36 -0.61 -1.52
N THR A 50 -11.22 -1.06 -2.78
CA THR A 50 -12.23 -0.91 -3.83
C THR A 50 -13.62 -1.37 -3.36
N ARG A 51 -13.71 -2.58 -2.78
CA ARG A 51 -14.99 -3.13 -2.31
C ARG A 51 -15.61 -2.28 -1.21
N ARG A 52 -14.81 -1.89 -0.20
CA ARG A 52 -15.31 -1.08 0.93
C ARG A 52 -15.76 0.31 0.50
N LEU A 53 -15.07 0.94 -0.44
CA LEU A 53 -15.46 2.23 -0.99
C LEU A 53 -16.76 2.13 -1.80
N ARG A 54 -16.92 1.08 -2.62
CA ARG A 54 -18.15 0.81 -3.38
C ARG A 54 -19.33 0.54 -2.47
N GLU A 55 -19.16 -0.23 -1.38
CA GLU A 55 -20.19 -0.47 -0.36
C GLU A 55 -20.67 0.84 0.31
N ARG A 56 -19.82 1.87 0.35
CA ARG A 56 -20.15 3.21 0.84
C ARG A 56 -20.68 4.17 -0.23
N GLY A 57 -20.93 3.67 -1.44
CA GLY A 57 -21.60 4.38 -2.52
C GLY A 57 -20.71 5.21 -3.43
N ALA A 58 -19.38 5.13 -3.31
CA ALA A 58 -18.46 5.81 -4.23
C ALA A 58 -18.39 5.11 -5.59
N GLU A 59 -18.07 5.88 -6.63
CA GLU A 59 -17.73 5.39 -7.96
C GLU A 59 -16.22 5.06 -7.99
N VAL A 60 -15.88 3.77 -7.93
CA VAL A 60 -14.47 3.36 -7.80
C VAL A 60 -14.00 2.65 -9.04
N VAL A 61 -12.84 3.08 -9.52
CA VAL A 61 -12.03 2.36 -10.52
C VAL A 61 -10.84 1.76 -9.79
N SER A 62 -10.59 0.47 -9.97
CA SER A 62 -9.40 -0.21 -9.47
C SER A 62 -8.35 -0.34 -10.58
N LEU A 63 -7.08 -0.13 -10.23
CA LEU A 63 -5.94 -0.24 -11.12
C LEU A 63 -4.88 -1.12 -10.48
N ASP A 64 -4.35 -2.09 -11.23
CA ASP A 64 -3.28 -2.98 -10.78
C ASP A 64 -2.50 -3.49 -12.01
N PRO A 65 -1.17 -3.65 -11.96
CA PRO A 65 -0.39 -4.17 -13.08
C PRO A 65 -0.54 -5.68 -13.29
N SER A 66 -1.05 -6.41 -12.30
CA SER A 66 -1.14 -7.89 -12.32
C SER A 66 -2.50 -8.37 -12.81
N PRO A 67 -2.57 -9.11 -13.95
CA PRO A 67 -3.83 -9.61 -14.47
C PRO A 67 -4.62 -10.49 -13.50
N GLY A 68 -3.93 -11.26 -12.66
CA GLY A 68 -4.55 -12.11 -11.64
C GLY A 68 -5.29 -11.36 -10.55
N MET A 69 -5.01 -10.07 -10.34
CA MET A 69 -5.72 -9.24 -9.37
C MET A 69 -7.11 -8.81 -9.83
N HIS A 70 -7.42 -8.94 -11.14
CA HIS A 70 -8.73 -8.65 -11.72
C HIS A 70 -9.19 -7.20 -11.48
N ALA A 71 -8.26 -6.25 -11.48
CA ALA A 71 -8.59 -4.83 -11.43
C ALA A 71 -9.36 -4.38 -12.69
N ASP A 72 -10.10 -3.28 -12.59
CA ASP A 72 -10.85 -2.72 -13.73
C ASP A 72 -9.89 -2.24 -14.84
N VAL A 73 -8.68 -1.80 -14.46
CA VAL A 73 -7.64 -1.31 -15.38
C VAL A 73 -6.32 -1.98 -15.09
N LEU A 74 -5.69 -2.52 -16.13
CA LEU A 74 -4.38 -3.16 -16.05
C LEU A 74 -3.30 -2.13 -16.40
N ALA A 75 -2.67 -1.55 -15.39
CA ALA A 75 -1.57 -0.60 -15.56
C ALA A 75 -0.72 -0.48 -14.28
N PRO A 76 0.57 -0.10 -14.38
CA PRO A 76 1.39 0.23 -13.23
C PRO A 76 1.06 1.63 -12.69
N ALA A 77 1.46 1.88 -11.43
CA ALA A 77 1.25 3.16 -10.76
C ALA A 77 2.03 4.32 -11.41
N GLU A 78 3.15 4.01 -12.04
CA GLU A 78 4.03 4.95 -12.75
C GLU A 78 3.45 5.40 -14.11
N HIS A 79 2.37 4.78 -14.58
CA HIS A 79 1.73 5.12 -15.84
C HIS A 79 0.21 4.90 -15.78
N ILE A 80 -0.51 5.87 -15.27
CA ILE A 80 -1.96 5.79 -15.05
C ILE A 80 -2.71 6.28 -16.30
N PRO A 81 -3.50 5.43 -17.01
CA PRO A 81 -4.08 5.74 -18.31
C PRO A 81 -5.36 6.58 -18.22
N PHE A 82 -5.34 7.66 -17.43
CA PHE A 82 -6.43 8.60 -17.27
C PHE A 82 -5.96 10.03 -17.47
N ALA A 83 -6.88 10.92 -17.85
CA ALA A 83 -6.60 12.35 -17.98
C ALA A 83 -6.38 13.01 -16.59
N ASP A 84 -5.74 14.17 -16.59
CA ASP A 84 -5.52 14.97 -15.40
C ASP A 84 -6.83 15.28 -14.68
N GLY A 85 -6.84 15.18 -13.35
CA GLY A 85 -7.99 15.50 -12.52
C GLY A 85 -9.21 14.61 -12.74
N SER A 86 -9.03 13.39 -13.23
CA SER A 86 -10.13 12.45 -13.52
C SER A 86 -10.85 11.92 -12.29
N PHE A 87 -10.23 11.99 -11.11
CA PHE A 87 -10.75 11.43 -9.85
C PHE A 87 -10.76 12.46 -8.74
N ASP A 88 -11.80 12.50 -7.94
CA ASP A 88 -11.88 13.39 -6.77
C ASP A 88 -10.87 13.00 -5.70
N CYS A 89 -10.59 11.69 -5.57
CA CYS A 89 -9.61 11.12 -4.65
C CYS A 89 -8.87 9.97 -5.33
N VAL A 90 -7.57 9.86 -5.04
CA VAL A 90 -6.75 8.69 -5.40
C VAL A 90 -6.29 8.04 -4.11
N VAL A 91 -6.34 6.71 -4.04
CA VAL A 91 -5.91 5.95 -2.86
C VAL A 91 -4.97 4.82 -3.26
N THR A 92 -3.98 4.55 -2.42
CA THR A 92 -3.14 3.36 -2.49
C THR A 92 -2.88 2.83 -1.08
N ARG A 93 -2.87 1.50 -0.90
CA ARG A 93 -2.76 0.88 0.41
C ARG A 93 -1.81 -0.31 0.41
N ILE A 94 -0.74 -0.25 1.22
CA ILE A 94 0.25 -1.33 1.42
C ILE A 94 0.77 -1.86 0.06
N ALA A 95 1.16 -0.92 -0.79
CA ALA A 95 1.64 -1.19 -2.14
C ALA A 95 2.83 -0.32 -2.56
N PRO A 96 2.95 0.95 -2.11
CA PRO A 96 3.99 1.85 -2.61
C PRO A 96 5.42 1.33 -2.43
N HIS A 97 5.69 0.52 -1.40
CA HIS A 97 6.99 -0.11 -1.21
C HIS A 97 7.37 -1.13 -2.32
N HIS A 98 6.45 -1.42 -3.23
CA HIS A 98 6.70 -2.24 -4.44
C HIS A 98 6.85 -1.40 -5.71
N PHE A 99 6.61 -0.09 -5.68
CA PHE A 99 6.72 0.74 -6.87
C PHE A 99 8.18 0.88 -7.29
N ALA A 100 8.45 0.67 -8.58
CA ALA A 100 9.82 0.72 -9.10
C ALA A 100 10.37 2.14 -9.03
N GLU A 101 9.54 3.14 -9.38
CA GLU A 101 9.88 4.55 -9.40
C GLU A 101 8.83 5.36 -8.61
N ILE A 102 8.99 5.41 -7.28
CA ILE A 102 8.00 6.02 -6.38
C ILE A 102 7.68 7.47 -6.75
N GLY A 103 8.67 8.25 -7.21
CA GLY A 103 8.46 9.64 -7.62
C GLY A 103 7.56 9.76 -8.84
N GLU A 104 7.70 8.87 -9.82
CA GLU A 104 6.83 8.82 -11.00
C GLU A 104 5.41 8.39 -10.59
N ALA A 105 5.29 7.37 -9.74
CA ALA A 105 3.99 6.91 -9.25
C ALA A 105 3.24 8.00 -8.48
N ILE A 106 3.91 8.73 -7.57
CA ILE A 106 3.32 9.88 -6.87
C ILE A 106 2.90 10.95 -7.86
N GLY A 107 3.76 11.30 -8.83
CA GLY A 107 3.46 12.28 -9.87
C GLY A 107 2.21 11.91 -10.66
N GLU A 108 2.07 10.67 -11.08
CA GLU A 108 0.89 10.16 -11.80
C GLU A 108 -0.37 10.17 -10.92
N MET A 109 -0.28 9.70 -9.67
CA MET A 109 -1.40 9.76 -8.72
C MET A 109 -1.86 11.20 -8.50
N VAL A 110 -0.92 12.13 -8.30
CA VAL A 110 -1.23 13.56 -8.16
C VAL A 110 -1.82 14.13 -9.45
N ARG A 111 -1.29 13.76 -10.61
CA ARG A 111 -1.79 14.23 -11.91
C ARG A 111 -3.26 13.88 -12.11
N VAL A 112 -3.64 12.61 -11.85
CA VAL A 112 -5.02 12.16 -12.07
C VAL A 112 -5.97 12.51 -10.94
N ALA A 113 -5.47 12.86 -9.75
CA ALA A 113 -6.29 13.38 -8.65
C ALA A 113 -6.77 14.81 -8.98
N ASN A 114 -8.04 15.09 -8.73
CA ASN A 114 -8.57 16.45 -8.75
C ASN A 114 -8.25 17.20 -7.45
N ALA A 115 -8.39 16.54 -6.30
CA ALA A 115 -8.24 17.18 -5.00
C ALA A 115 -7.40 16.38 -3.98
N GLU A 116 -7.65 15.10 -3.82
CA GLU A 116 -7.21 14.35 -2.64
C GLU A 116 -6.36 13.12 -2.99
N LEU A 117 -5.38 12.84 -2.14
CA LEU A 117 -4.57 11.62 -2.16
C LEU A 117 -4.58 10.99 -0.75
N VAL A 118 -4.86 9.70 -0.68
CA VAL A 118 -4.77 8.90 0.56
C VAL A 118 -3.76 7.79 0.34
N ILE A 119 -2.78 7.70 1.21
CA ILE A 119 -1.71 6.69 1.14
C ILE A 119 -1.63 5.96 2.47
N GLU A 120 -1.56 4.64 2.42
CA GLU A 120 -1.11 3.82 3.54
C GLU A 120 0.07 2.97 3.11
N ASP A 121 1.14 3.00 3.91
CA ASP A 121 2.25 2.06 3.71
C ASP A 121 2.99 1.76 5.01
N THR A 122 3.85 0.73 4.98
CA THR A 122 4.76 0.38 6.07
C THR A 122 5.87 1.43 6.15
N LEU A 123 6.09 1.98 7.35
CA LEU A 123 7.23 2.86 7.59
C LEU A 123 8.53 2.08 7.57
N TYR A 124 9.59 2.73 7.06
CA TYR A 124 10.95 2.26 7.27
C TYR A 124 11.26 2.18 8.76
N MET A 125 11.78 1.06 9.22
CA MET A 125 12.11 0.81 10.63
C MET A 125 13.61 0.75 10.88
N SER A 126 14.32 -0.08 10.11
CA SER A 126 15.77 -0.26 10.19
C SER A 126 16.29 -0.99 8.95
N GLU A 127 17.62 -1.01 8.79
CA GLU A 127 18.28 -1.78 7.73
C GLU A 127 18.00 -3.30 7.84
N GLU A 128 17.96 -3.83 9.06
CA GLU A 128 17.66 -5.24 9.30
C GLU A 128 16.24 -5.61 8.89
N HIS A 129 15.29 -4.73 9.18
CA HIS A 129 13.90 -4.92 8.74
C HIS A 129 13.77 -4.84 7.22
N GLU A 130 14.45 -3.88 6.61
CA GLU A 130 14.47 -3.71 5.15
C GLU A 130 15.11 -4.92 4.44
N GLU A 131 16.20 -5.50 5.01
CA GLU A 131 16.81 -6.74 4.55
C GLU A 131 15.82 -7.91 4.67
N ALA A 132 15.11 -8.00 5.81
CA ALA A 132 14.12 -9.05 6.04
C ALA A 132 12.95 -8.99 5.03
N GLU A 133 12.43 -7.79 4.72
CA GLU A 133 11.38 -7.60 3.72
C GLU A 133 11.85 -8.04 2.32
N LYS A 134 13.05 -7.66 1.90
CA LYS A 134 13.62 -8.05 0.58
C LYS A 134 13.89 -9.54 0.46
N LEU A 135 14.36 -10.19 1.53
CA LEU A 135 14.57 -11.65 1.55
C LEU A 135 13.27 -12.41 1.51
N ARG A 136 12.25 -11.88 2.19
CA ARG A 136 10.91 -12.47 2.23
C ARG A 136 10.18 -12.31 0.91
N ASP A 137 10.21 -11.11 0.35
CA ASP A 137 9.50 -10.77 -0.87
C ASP A 137 10.42 -10.07 -1.88
N PRO A 138 10.89 -10.77 -2.91
CA PRO A 138 11.78 -10.19 -3.92
C PRO A 138 11.16 -9.05 -4.74
N SER A 139 9.84 -8.81 -4.62
CA SER A 139 9.19 -7.66 -5.25
C SER A 139 9.26 -6.40 -4.39
N HIS A 140 9.68 -6.50 -3.13
CA HIS A 140 9.89 -5.36 -2.25
C HIS A 140 11.04 -4.49 -2.78
N VAL A 141 10.75 -3.24 -3.08
CA VAL A 141 11.74 -2.27 -3.55
C VAL A 141 12.32 -1.54 -2.35
N ARG A 142 11.48 -0.81 -1.60
CA ARG A 142 11.92 -0.02 -0.46
C ARG A 142 10.75 0.47 0.39
N SER A 143 10.95 0.47 1.73
CA SER A 143 10.11 1.23 2.67
C SER A 143 10.66 2.66 2.85
N TYR A 144 9.79 3.61 3.16
CA TYR A 144 10.12 5.03 3.32
C TYR A 144 9.83 5.49 4.75
N SER A 145 10.66 6.41 5.26
CA SER A 145 10.40 7.09 6.52
C SER A 145 9.25 8.10 6.38
N GLU A 146 8.72 8.57 7.51
CA GLU A 146 7.70 9.61 7.50
C GLU A 146 8.21 10.91 6.86
N ASP A 147 9.45 11.32 7.16
CA ASP A 147 10.03 12.53 6.59
C ASP A 147 10.14 12.41 5.06
N GLU A 148 10.58 11.26 4.54
CA GLU A 148 10.61 11.02 3.10
C GLU A 148 9.22 11.09 2.47
N TRP A 149 8.20 10.51 3.10
CA TRP A 149 6.81 10.62 2.64
C TRP A 149 6.34 12.07 2.59
N ARG A 150 6.61 12.84 3.64
CA ARG A 150 6.25 14.26 3.70
C ARG A 150 6.95 15.07 2.60
N ASP A 151 8.25 14.86 2.44
CA ASP A 151 9.05 15.57 1.43
C ASP A 151 8.57 15.25 0.00
N MET A 152 8.27 14.00 -0.30
CA MET A 152 7.75 13.58 -1.61
C MET A 152 6.40 14.23 -1.91
N LEU A 153 5.46 14.22 -0.96
CA LEU A 153 4.11 14.77 -1.16
C LEU A 153 4.14 16.31 -1.27
N VAL A 154 4.91 16.98 -0.41
CA VAL A 154 5.06 18.44 -0.47
C VAL A 154 5.76 18.88 -1.77
N SER A 155 6.80 18.15 -2.20
CA SER A 155 7.48 18.40 -3.48
C SER A 155 6.58 18.19 -4.69
N ALA A 156 5.58 17.29 -4.57
CA ALA A 156 4.56 17.08 -5.59
C ALA A 156 3.41 18.10 -5.56
N GLY A 157 3.49 19.14 -4.71
CA GLY A 157 2.52 20.23 -4.61
C GLY A 157 1.28 19.89 -3.76
N LEU A 158 1.42 18.97 -2.82
CA LEU A 158 0.36 18.61 -1.89
C LEU A 158 0.59 19.22 -0.50
N GLU A 159 -0.49 19.53 0.19
CA GLU A 159 -0.54 19.86 1.62
C GLU A 159 -1.04 18.66 2.40
N ILE A 160 -0.29 18.25 3.44
CA ILE A 160 -0.69 17.12 4.30
C ILE A 160 -1.78 17.61 5.26
N GLU A 161 -2.95 16.97 5.18
CA GLU A 161 -4.13 17.33 5.97
C GLU A 161 -4.23 16.49 7.24
N ARG A 162 -3.95 15.19 7.14
CA ARG A 162 -4.09 14.25 8.26
C ARG A 162 -3.02 13.18 8.20
N VAL A 163 -2.50 12.81 9.36
CA VAL A 163 -1.54 11.70 9.54
C VAL A 163 -2.02 10.84 10.68
N GLU A 164 -2.06 9.54 10.45
CA GLU A 164 -2.39 8.54 11.47
C GLU A 164 -1.39 7.39 11.42
N TYR A 165 -1.26 6.69 12.53
CA TYR A 165 -0.37 5.55 12.65
C TYR A 165 -1.15 4.34 13.13
N PHE A 166 -0.80 3.19 12.59
CA PHE A 166 -1.38 1.93 13.00
C PHE A 166 -0.28 0.91 13.25
N GLU A 167 -0.17 0.40 14.49
CA GLU A 167 0.77 -0.68 14.80
C GLU A 167 0.15 -2.02 14.42
N LYS A 168 0.86 -2.81 13.65
CA LYS A 168 0.46 -4.15 13.24
C LYS A 168 1.39 -5.19 13.83
N THR A 169 0.79 -6.20 14.47
CA THR A 169 1.52 -7.37 14.96
C THR A 169 1.44 -8.49 13.94
N HIS A 170 2.58 -9.06 13.60
CA HIS A 170 2.72 -10.18 12.69
C HIS A 170 3.11 -11.46 13.43
N GLN A 171 2.52 -12.59 13.03
CA GLN A 171 3.04 -13.91 13.32
C GLN A 171 4.08 -14.23 12.25
N THR A 172 5.33 -14.42 12.65
CA THR A 172 6.46 -14.55 11.70
C THR A 172 6.25 -15.69 10.70
N ASP A 173 5.78 -16.85 11.16
CA ASP A 173 5.58 -17.99 10.27
C ASP A 173 4.45 -17.76 9.25
N GLU A 174 3.35 -17.15 9.67
CA GLU A 174 2.25 -16.78 8.76
C GLU A 174 2.69 -15.70 7.76
N TRP A 175 3.53 -14.76 8.21
CA TRP A 175 4.07 -13.69 7.39
C TRP A 175 5.00 -14.22 6.30
N LEU A 176 5.89 -15.17 6.64
CA LEU A 176 6.76 -15.86 5.69
C LEU A 176 5.97 -16.72 4.69
N ALA A 177 4.94 -17.43 5.17
CA ALA A 177 4.13 -18.30 4.33
C ALA A 177 3.37 -17.55 3.23
N ARG A 178 3.00 -16.27 3.44
CA ARG A 178 2.29 -15.45 2.44
C ARG A 178 3.08 -15.22 1.15
N THR A 179 4.40 -15.32 1.21
CA THR A 179 5.30 -15.11 0.06
C THR A 179 6.07 -16.36 -0.32
N ASP A 180 5.70 -17.53 0.25
CA ASP A 180 6.41 -18.79 0.09
C ASP A 180 7.90 -18.71 0.47
N CYS A 181 8.26 -17.81 1.39
CA CYS A 181 9.62 -17.64 1.87
C CYS A 181 10.01 -18.83 2.75
N THR A 182 10.99 -19.62 2.29
CA THR A 182 11.42 -20.87 2.93
C THR A 182 12.94 -21.01 2.91
N GLY A 183 13.48 -22.07 3.56
CA GLY A 183 14.91 -22.39 3.56
C GLY A 183 15.77 -21.30 4.21
N GLU A 184 16.96 -21.08 3.68
CA GLU A 184 17.96 -20.15 4.21
C GLU A 184 17.43 -18.71 4.35
N ASN A 185 16.62 -18.25 3.38
CA ASN A 185 16.00 -16.91 3.45
C ASN A 185 15.07 -16.80 4.65
N ALA A 186 14.22 -17.79 4.89
CA ALA A 186 13.30 -17.75 6.05
C ALA A 186 14.05 -17.82 7.39
N GLU A 187 15.16 -18.56 7.46
CA GLU A 187 16.02 -18.61 8.65
C GLU A 187 16.66 -17.25 8.89
N ARG A 188 17.23 -16.64 7.84
CA ARG A 188 17.83 -15.31 7.93
C ARG A 188 16.82 -14.23 8.31
N VAL A 189 15.63 -14.27 7.78
CA VAL A 189 14.53 -13.34 8.16
C VAL A 189 14.21 -13.47 9.65
N ARG A 190 14.11 -14.69 10.20
CA ARG A 190 13.87 -14.87 11.65
C ARG A 190 15.00 -14.30 12.51
N GLU A 191 16.26 -14.45 12.08
CA GLU A 191 17.40 -13.85 12.77
C GLU A 191 17.32 -12.32 12.79
N LEU A 192 17.01 -11.71 11.66
CA LEU A 192 16.89 -10.25 11.51
C LEU A 192 15.73 -9.68 12.35
N LEU A 193 14.61 -10.39 12.43
CA LEU A 193 13.44 -9.96 13.19
C LEU A 193 13.52 -10.28 14.70
N ALA A 194 14.39 -11.21 15.13
CA ALA A 194 14.50 -11.61 16.53
C ALA A 194 14.77 -10.44 17.49
N PRO A 195 15.63 -9.44 17.17
CA PRO A 195 15.83 -8.26 18.02
C PRO A 195 14.60 -7.34 18.11
N LEU A 196 13.72 -7.37 17.12
CA LEU A 196 12.47 -6.58 17.05
C LEU A 196 11.30 -7.27 17.75
N SER A 197 11.55 -8.40 18.40
CA SER A 197 10.56 -9.29 18.97
C SER A 197 10.77 -9.46 20.47
N ALA A 198 9.68 -9.50 21.24
CA ALA A 198 9.73 -9.79 22.68
C ALA A 198 9.72 -11.31 22.99
N ASP A 199 9.46 -12.17 22.00
CA ASP A 199 9.24 -13.60 22.18
C ASP A 199 10.19 -14.49 21.34
N GLY A 200 11.35 -13.95 20.99
CA GLY A 200 12.39 -14.66 20.25
C GLY A 200 12.07 -14.83 18.76
N GLY A 201 11.42 -13.87 18.15
CA GLY A 201 11.17 -13.82 16.71
C GLY A 201 9.85 -14.50 16.27
N ARG A 202 9.00 -14.94 17.19
CA ARG A 202 7.70 -15.53 16.85
C ARG A 202 6.69 -14.49 16.42
N THR A 203 6.69 -13.35 17.10
CA THR A 203 5.89 -12.19 16.74
C THR A 203 6.75 -10.94 16.63
N TRP A 204 6.40 -10.04 15.77
CA TRP A 204 7.04 -8.73 15.62
C TRP A 204 6.02 -7.68 15.21
N ARG A 205 6.39 -6.40 15.26
CA ARG A 205 5.49 -5.30 14.94
C ARG A 205 6.10 -4.39 13.91
N ASP A 206 5.26 -3.88 13.04
CA ASP A 206 5.55 -2.73 12.20
C ASP A 206 4.59 -1.57 12.49
N THR A 207 4.93 -0.41 11.96
CA THR A 207 4.06 0.76 11.98
C THR A 207 3.63 1.07 10.55
N LYS A 208 2.32 1.17 10.33
CA LYS A 208 1.74 1.71 9.11
C LYS A 208 1.55 3.21 9.28
N LEU A 209 1.93 3.97 8.28
CA LEU A 209 1.63 5.38 8.15
C LEU A 209 0.42 5.53 7.23
N ILE A 210 -0.58 6.28 7.65
CA ILE A 210 -1.74 6.63 6.83
C ILE A 210 -1.75 8.14 6.67
N LEU A 211 -1.65 8.60 5.44
CA LEU A 211 -1.59 10.02 5.08
C LEU A 211 -2.80 10.40 4.21
N LYS A 212 -3.44 11.52 4.55
CA LYS A 212 -4.31 12.25 3.63
C LYS A 212 -3.65 13.56 3.27
N ALA A 213 -3.56 13.83 1.97
CA ALA A 213 -3.02 15.07 1.45
C ALA A 213 -3.98 15.67 0.40
N ARG A 214 -3.92 16.98 0.21
CA ARG A 214 -4.71 17.72 -0.76
C ARG A 214 -3.82 18.55 -1.68
N LYS A 215 -4.27 18.75 -2.90
CA LYS A 215 -3.67 19.76 -3.78
C LYS A 215 -3.81 21.13 -3.14
N ALA A 216 -2.70 21.88 -3.07
CA ALA A 216 -2.72 23.26 -2.63
C ALA A 216 -3.74 24.06 -3.48
N GLN A 217 -4.59 24.83 -2.83
CA GLN A 217 -5.49 25.73 -3.56
C GLN A 217 -4.67 26.85 -4.17
N ALA A 218 -4.77 27.02 -5.50
CA ALA A 218 -4.10 28.08 -6.24
C ALA A 218 -4.69 29.47 -5.92
#